data_b9ed3552f8692414c183244bcd1f1b73
#
_entry.id   b9ed3552f8692414c183244bcd1f1b73
#
_cell.length_a   1.000
_cell.length_b   1.000
_cell.length_c   1.000
_cell.angle_alpha   90.00
_cell.angle_beta   90.00
_cell.angle_gamma   90.00
#
_symmetry.space_group_name_H-M   'P 1'
#
loop_
_entity.id
_entity.type
_entity.pdbx_description
1 polymer ?
#
loop_
_entity_poly.entity_id
_entity_poly.type
_entity_poly.pdbx_seq_one_letter_code
_entity_poly.pdbx_strand_id
1 'polypeptide(L)'
;MRTYRLVLALVLLALVLTGAYTAFMYVYTEQKFTLPKLLTEPSDYTVGTPSKQILFLHQVNTPRRAKKKEDKYSGFELDLMAALEKNDKKIYVAHDEKQLKKHIKPDDIFSALRAPAEKYWWLDLKTDLTQADIDYILHTAKAYHIPTDHLYWETQPGPTARLIKKNKLNLLLQLPEGFENDEQSAAKRNAINEAALKEWQEYKPAAVSASFGKYTYLKAYFPHLPKAIYYSATIRPSLKKTFMKRHMAEDHSVQIFMLDEYTF
;
A
#
# COMPACT_ATOMS: atom_id res chain seq x y z
N MET A 1 2.63 -8.03 -55.97
CA MET A 1 1.60 -6.99 -55.57
C MET A 1 0.46 -7.51 -54.72
N ARG A 2 -0.14 -8.67 -54.99
CA ARG A 2 -1.27 -9.19 -54.14
C ARG A 2 -0.88 -9.50 -52.72
N THR A 3 0.27 -10.14 -52.48
CA THR A 3 0.77 -10.50 -51.15
C THR A 3 0.99 -9.28 -50.25
N TYR A 4 1.55 -8.18 -50.77
CA TYR A 4 1.78 -6.97 -50.04
C TYR A 4 0.46 -6.29 -49.56
N ARG A 5 -0.56 -6.29 -50.45
CA ARG A 5 -1.90 -5.74 -50.09
C ARG A 5 -2.56 -6.58 -48.99
N LEU A 6 -2.40 -7.92 -49.02
CA LEU A 6 -2.94 -8.78 -47.97
C LEU A 6 -2.24 -8.53 -46.63
N VAL A 7 -0.92 -8.43 -46.61
CA VAL A 7 -0.15 -8.13 -45.40
C VAL A 7 -0.57 -6.78 -44.81
N LEU A 8 -0.69 -5.73 -45.66
CA LEU A 8 -1.14 -4.41 -45.21
C LEU A 8 -2.53 -4.47 -44.62
N ALA A 9 -3.45 -5.17 -45.26
CA ALA A 9 -4.83 -5.32 -44.75
C ALA A 9 -4.88 -6.03 -43.40
N LEU A 10 -4.06 -7.07 -43.19
CA LEU A 10 -3.97 -7.79 -41.92
C LEU A 10 -3.36 -6.90 -40.82
N VAL A 11 -2.35 -6.09 -41.14
CA VAL A 11 -1.77 -5.13 -40.18
C VAL A 11 -2.79 -4.08 -39.78
N LEU A 12 -3.51 -3.50 -40.73
CA LEU A 12 -4.57 -2.53 -40.47
C LEU A 12 -5.69 -3.12 -39.60
N LEU A 13 -6.14 -4.32 -39.92
CA LEU A 13 -7.13 -5.05 -39.13
C LEU A 13 -6.64 -5.27 -37.70
N ALA A 14 -5.40 -5.71 -37.50
CA ALA A 14 -4.82 -5.90 -36.18
C ALA A 14 -4.77 -4.58 -35.37
N LEU A 15 -4.41 -3.46 -36.00
CA LEU A 15 -4.40 -2.14 -35.38
C LEU A 15 -5.82 -1.69 -34.95
N VAL A 16 -6.81 -1.90 -35.83
CA VAL A 16 -8.22 -1.59 -35.50
C VAL A 16 -8.73 -2.42 -34.33
N LEU A 17 -8.48 -3.74 -34.34
CA LEU A 17 -8.89 -4.65 -33.26
C LEU A 17 -8.20 -4.28 -31.93
N THR A 18 -6.92 -3.95 -31.97
CA THR A 18 -6.17 -3.50 -30.78
C THR A 18 -6.74 -2.19 -30.23
N GLY A 19 -7.03 -1.23 -31.11
CA GLY A 19 -7.67 0.05 -30.75
C GLY A 19 -9.06 -0.16 -30.12
N ALA A 20 -9.91 -0.98 -30.73
CA ALA A 20 -11.24 -1.30 -30.22
C ALA A 20 -11.17 -2.02 -28.85
N TYR A 21 -10.26 -2.98 -28.70
CA TYR A 21 -10.04 -3.65 -27.42
C TYR A 21 -9.55 -2.68 -26.34
N THR A 22 -8.64 -1.77 -26.68
CA THR A 22 -8.13 -0.77 -25.73
C THR A 22 -9.25 0.17 -25.27
N ALA A 23 -10.08 0.67 -26.22
CA ALA A 23 -11.24 1.51 -25.91
C ALA A 23 -12.26 0.77 -25.03
N PHE A 24 -12.57 -0.49 -25.36
CA PHE A 24 -13.45 -1.32 -24.54
C PHE A 24 -12.93 -1.48 -23.11
N MET A 25 -11.64 -1.80 -22.96
CA MET A 25 -11.02 -1.96 -21.63
C MET A 25 -10.99 -0.65 -20.83
N TYR A 26 -10.82 0.48 -21.50
CA TYR A 26 -10.94 1.79 -20.88
C TYR A 26 -12.35 2.01 -20.31
N VAL A 27 -13.38 1.90 -21.16
CA VAL A 27 -14.78 2.08 -20.74
C VAL A 27 -15.18 1.10 -19.64
N TYR A 28 -14.78 -0.18 -19.76
CA TYR A 28 -15.03 -1.18 -18.74
C TYR A 28 -14.39 -0.83 -17.40
N THR A 29 -13.18 -0.26 -17.42
CA THR A 29 -12.48 0.16 -16.19
C THR A 29 -13.18 1.37 -15.58
N GLU A 30 -13.53 2.38 -16.39
CA GLU A 30 -14.26 3.57 -15.94
C GLU A 30 -15.59 3.21 -15.26
N GLN A 31 -16.36 2.29 -15.84
CA GLN A 31 -17.62 1.83 -15.24
C GLN A 31 -17.45 1.24 -13.83
N LYS A 32 -16.28 0.66 -13.51
CA LYS A 32 -16.00 0.15 -12.16
C LYS A 32 -15.92 1.25 -11.11
N PHE A 33 -15.63 2.49 -11.51
CA PHE A 33 -15.58 3.65 -10.61
C PHE A 33 -16.92 4.38 -10.46
N THR A 34 -17.95 3.98 -11.22
CA THR A 34 -19.29 4.58 -11.18
C THR A 34 -20.27 3.79 -10.31
N LEU A 35 -19.79 2.86 -9.49
CA LEU A 35 -20.64 2.11 -8.56
C LEU A 35 -21.43 3.07 -7.64
N PRO A 36 -22.72 2.81 -7.40
CA PRO A 36 -23.52 3.68 -6.56
C PRO A 36 -22.98 3.67 -5.12
N LYS A 37 -22.89 4.85 -4.52
CA LYS A 37 -22.54 4.98 -3.10
C LYS A 37 -23.67 4.40 -2.25
N LEU A 38 -23.35 3.44 -1.39
CA LEU A 38 -24.30 2.87 -0.44
C LEU A 38 -24.23 3.56 0.93
N LEU A 39 -23.15 4.27 1.22
CA LEU A 39 -22.89 4.96 2.49
C LEU A 39 -22.37 6.37 2.27
N THR A 40 -22.68 7.25 3.21
CA THR A 40 -22.08 8.58 3.28
C THR A 40 -20.77 8.49 4.05
N GLU A 41 -19.67 8.96 3.46
CA GLU A 41 -18.40 9.08 4.17
C GLU A 41 -18.52 10.03 5.37
N PRO A 42 -17.79 9.75 6.46
CA PRO A 42 -17.68 10.72 7.56
C PRO A 42 -17.10 12.04 7.04
N SER A 43 -17.78 13.16 7.37
CA SER A 43 -17.41 14.50 6.91
C SER A 43 -16.10 15.04 7.51
N ASP A 44 -15.60 14.39 8.54
CA ASP A 44 -14.42 14.78 9.30
C ASP A 44 -13.09 14.15 8.81
N TYR A 45 -13.14 13.33 7.77
CA TYR A 45 -11.95 12.97 7.04
C TYR A 45 -11.48 14.13 6.16
N THR A 46 -10.86 15.10 6.79
CA THR A 46 -10.09 16.10 6.07
C THR A 46 -8.80 15.42 5.56
N VAL A 47 -8.78 15.11 4.28
CA VAL A 47 -7.57 14.70 3.59
C VAL A 47 -6.61 15.89 3.66
N GLY A 48 -5.64 15.83 4.59
CA GLY A 48 -4.43 16.61 4.44
C GLY A 48 -3.80 16.15 3.13
N THR A 49 -4.01 16.91 2.06
CA THR A 49 -3.46 16.59 0.74
C THR A 49 -1.95 16.62 0.85
N PRO A 50 -1.24 15.47 0.80
CA PRO A 50 0.18 15.53 0.55
C PRO A 50 0.34 16.21 -0.82
N SER A 51 1.19 17.19 -0.90
CA SER A 51 1.51 17.89 -2.15
C SER A 51 2.05 16.94 -3.23
N LYS A 52 2.38 15.71 -2.86
CA LYS A 52 2.94 14.67 -3.74
C LYS A 52 2.71 13.28 -3.14
N GLN A 53 2.27 12.33 -3.98
CA GLN A 53 2.22 10.91 -3.60
C GLN A 53 3.61 10.38 -3.25
N ILE A 54 3.70 9.61 -2.15
CA ILE A 54 4.95 8.97 -1.74
C ILE A 54 5.05 7.60 -2.42
N LEU A 55 6.14 7.39 -3.16
CA LEU A 55 6.41 6.13 -3.86
C LEU A 55 7.31 5.24 -3.01
N PHE A 56 6.77 4.10 -2.58
CA PHE A 56 7.48 3.09 -1.81
C PHE A 56 7.92 1.89 -2.66
N LEU A 57 9.06 1.31 -2.30
CA LEU A 57 9.48 -0.01 -2.76
C LEU A 57 9.10 -1.07 -1.72
N HIS A 58 8.40 -2.12 -2.17
CA HIS A 58 7.97 -3.25 -1.35
C HIS A 58 9.11 -4.18 -0.95
N GLN A 59 9.06 -4.77 0.26
CA GLN A 59 9.96 -5.80 0.80
C GLN A 59 11.45 -5.43 0.76
N VAL A 60 11.82 -4.28 1.28
CA VAL A 60 13.22 -3.87 1.39
C VAL A 60 13.87 -4.46 2.64
N ASN A 61 13.76 -5.78 2.81
CA ASN A 61 14.15 -6.53 4.01
C ASN A 61 15.65 -6.87 4.07
N THR A 62 16.49 -6.20 3.29
CA THR A 62 17.95 -6.39 3.36
C THR A 62 18.71 -5.09 3.10
N PRO A 63 19.86 -4.86 3.79
CA PRO A 63 20.70 -3.68 3.58
C PRO A 63 21.13 -3.49 2.12
N ARG A 64 21.48 -4.61 1.45
CA ARG A 64 21.87 -4.60 0.03
C ARG A 64 20.76 -4.07 -0.87
N ARG A 65 19.50 -4.47 -0.62
CA ARG A 65 18.35 -4.03 -1.43
C ARG A 65 18.05 -2.55 -1.20
N ALA A 66 18.09 -2.10 0.05
CA ALA A 66 17.92 -0.71 0.42
C ALA A 66 18.94 0.18 -0.31
N LYS A 67 20.24 -0.12 -0.15
CA LYS A 67 21.33 0.61 -0.79
C LYS A 67 21.23 0.65 -2.32
N LYS A 68 20.90 -0.48 -2.95
CA LYS A 68 20.78 -0.57 -4.44
C LYS A 68 19.65 0.31 -4.99
N LYS A 69 18.63 0.61 -4.19
CA LYS A 69 17.40 1.28 -4.62
C LYS A 69 17.21 2.69 -4.02
N GLU A 70 18.19 3.16 -3.26
CA GLU A 70 18.13 4.42 -2.53
C GLU A 70 17.73 5.60 -3.41
N ASP A 71 18.34 5.75 -4.58
CA ASP A 71 18.13 6.90 -5.45
C ASP A 71 16.81 6.83 -6.27
N LYS A 72 16.15 5.66 -6.29
CA LYS A 72 14.99 5.43 -7.16
C LYS A 72 13.65 5.66 -6.46
N TYR A 73 13.58 5.43 -5.15
CA TYR A 73 12.33 5.46 -4.39
C TYR A 73 12.37 6.47 -3.26
N SER A 74 11.23 7.12 -3.01
CA SER A 74 11.07 8.06 -1.90
C SER A 74 10.91 7.35 -0.56
N GLY A 75 10.45 6.10 -0.57
CA GLY A 75 10.23 5.31 0.64
C GLY A 75 10.49 3.82 0.46
N PHE A 76 10.64 3.13 1.57
CA PHE A 76 10.89 1.71 1.66
C PHE A 76 9.93 1.04 2.64
N GLU A 77 9.43 -0.12 2.26
CA GLU A 77 8.66 -0.96 3.18
C GLU A 77 9.56 -2.02 3.79
N LEU A 78 9.40 -2.18 5.10
CA LEU A 78 10.06 -3.17 5.94
C LEU A 78 9.02 -4.03 6.63
N ASP A 79 9.09 -5.35 6.46
CA ASP A 79 8.37 -6.29 7.31
C ASP A 79 9.02 -6.34 8.70
N LEU A 80 8.29 -6.04 9.77
CA LEU A 80 8.79 -6.05 11.13
C LEU A 80 8.15 -7.16 11.97
N MET A 81 9.01 -7.97 12.59
CA MET A 81 8.61 -9.08 13.45
C MET A 81 9.30 -8.98 14.82
N ALA A 82 8.49 -8.99 15.88
CA ALA A 82 9.00 -9.14 17.24
C ALA A 82 9.18 -10.62 17.57
N ALA A 83 10.37 -11.01 18.01
CA ALA A 83 10.69 -12.39 18.39
C ALA A 83 11.43 -12.45 19.71
N LEU A 84 11.21 -13.55 20.47
CA LEU A 84 11.96 -13.85 21.69
C LEU A 84 13.29 -14.51 21.32
N GLU A 85 14.39 -13.92 21.77
CA GLU A 85 15.72 -14.49 21.66
C GLU A 85 16.35 -14.56 23.06
N LYS A 86 16.62 -15.77 23.58
CA LYS A 86 17.22 -15.98 24.91
C LYS A 86 16.53 -15.21 26.04
N ASN A 87 15.18 -15.23 26.05
CA ASN A 87 14.32 -14.50 26.98
C ASN A 87 14.30 -12.95 26.80
N ASP A 88 14.91 -12.42 25.75
CA ASP A 88 14.89 -11.02 25.41
C ASP A 88 14.08 -10.82 24.09
N LYS A 89 13.11 -9.92 24.11
CA LYS A 89 12.28 -9.62 22.95
C LYS A 89 13.01 -8.63 22.06
N LYS A 90 13.21 -9.00 20.79
CA LYS A 90 13.92 -8.18 19.80
C LYS A 90 13.06 -7.96 18.55
N ILE A 91 13.27 -6.85 17.88
CA ILE A 91 12.63 -6.51 16.60
C ILE A 91 13.61 -6.84 15.46
N TYR A 92 13.10 -7.60 14.51
CA TYR A 92 13.81 -7.99 13.30
C TYR A 92 13.07 -7.56 12.05
N VAL A 93 13.82 -7.36 10.96
CA VAL A 93 13.28 -7.16 9.62
C VAL A 93 13.07 -8.52 8.99
N ALA A 94 11.84 -9.02 9.06
CA ALA A 94 11.48 -10.37 8.61
C ALA A 94 9.99 -10.45 8.28
N HIS A 95 9.66 -11.07 7.15
CA HIS A 95 8.28 -11.37 6.77
C HIS A 95 7.76 -12.67 7.39
N ASP A 96 8.67 -13.61 7.63
CA ASP A 96 8.38 -14.95 8.14
C ASP A 96 9.54 -15.50 8.99
N GLU A 97 9.31 -16.66 9.64
CA GLU A 97 10.31 -17.33 10.46
C GLU A 97 11.60 -17.71 9.72
N LYS A 98 11.52 -17.96 8.40
CA LYS A 98 12.71 -18.26 7.58
C LYS A 98 13.58 -17.03 7.41
N GLN A 99 12.98 -15.86 7.23
CA GLN A 99 13.71 -14.60 7.16
C GLN A 99 14.23 -14.17 8.52
N LEU A 100 13.49 -14.44 9.60
CA LEU A 100 13.89 -14.17 10.98
C LEU A 100 15.26 -14.76 11.33
N LYS A 101 15.60 -15.93 10.80
CA LYS A 101 16.93 -16.58 10.98
C LYS A 101 18.12 -15.76 10.47
N LYS A 102 17.87 -14.71 9.68
CA LYS A 102 18.93 -13.80 9.20
C LYS A 102 19.31 -12.74 10.24
N HIS A 103 18.52 -12.58 11.29
CA HIS A 103 18.72 -11.62 12.38
C HIS A 103 18.97 -10.16 11.94
N ILE A 104 18.40 -9.76 10.79
CA ILE A 104 18.50 -8.40 10.28
C ILE A 104 17.65 -7.49 11.16
N LYS A 105 18.22 -6.38 11.62
CA LYS A 105 17.53 -5.36 12.43
C LYS A 105 17.20 -4.13 11.61
N PRO A 106 16.25 -3.27 12.04
CA PRO A 106 16.02 -1.97 11.42
C PRO A 106 17.30 -1.12 11.28
N ASP A 107 18.17 -1.17 12.29
CA ASP A 107 19.48 -0.51 12.33
C ASP A 107 20.37 -0.90 11.13
N ASP A 108 20.42 -2.19 10.78
CA ASP A 108 21.20 -2.69 9.64
C ASP A 108 20.71 -2.11 8.31
N ILE A 109 19.41 -1.83 8.20
CA ILE A 109 18.82 -1.23 6.98
C ILE A 109 19.11 0.27 6.94
N PHE A 110 18.89 0.98 8.05
CA PHE A 110 19.07 2.43 8.11
C PHE A 110 20.53 2.82 7.89
N SER A 111 21.47 2.10 8.52
CA SER A 111 22.91 2.32 8.37
C SER A 111 23.46 2.05 6.96
N ALA A 112 22.75 1.26 6.16
CA ALA A 112 23.17 0.95 4.80
C ALA A 112 22.92 2.09 3.80
N LEU A 113 22.08 3.07 4.15
CA LEU A 113 21.72 4.20 3.31
C LEU A 113 22.64 5.41 3.57
N ARG A 114 22.80 6.25 2.54
CA ARG A 114 23.54 7.54 2.64
C ARG A 114 22.71 8.61 3.31
N ALA A 115 21.40 8.62 3.04
CA ALA A 115 20.45 9.62 3.52
C ALA A 115 19.15 8.97 4.05
N PRO A 116 19.21 8.17 5.13
CA PRO A 116 18.02 7.49 5.67
C PRO A 116 16.96 8.47 6.18
N ALA A 117 17.37 9.68 6.64
CA ALA A 117 16.48 10.74 7.10
C ALA A 117 15.58 11.32 5.99
N GLU A 118 15.99 11.23 4.74
CA GLU A 118 15.23 11.73 3.59
C GLU A 118 14.19 10.71 3.09
N LYS A 119 14.21 9.48 3.63
CA LYS A 119 13.32 8.40 3.24
C LYS A 119 12.10 8.32 4.12
N TYR A 120 10.98 7.91 3.50
CA TYR A 120 9.79 7.47 4.20
C TYR A 120 9.86 5.97 4.44
N TRP A 121 9.28 5.49 5.54
CA TRP A 121 9.36 4.11 5.99
C TRP A 121 7.97 3.56 6.24
N TRP A 122 7.57 2.55 5.48
CA TRP A 122 6.38 1.77 5.73
C TRP A 122 6.78 0.55 6.55
N LEU A 123 6.35 0.49 7.79
CA LEU A 123 6.65 -0.55 8.75
C LEU A 123 5.47 -1.51 8.81
N ASP A 124 5.54 -2.62 8.05
CA ASP A 124 4.50 -3.66 8.04
C ASP A 124 4.70 -4.62 9.21
N LEU A 125 3.83 -4.51 10.21
CA LEU A 125 3.95 -5.22 11.49
C LEU A 125 3.39 -6.64 11.38
N LYS A 126 4.25 -7.64 11.38
CA LYS A 126 3.87 -9.06 11.29
C LYS A 126 3.48 -9.68 12.64
N THR A 127 3.74 -8.98 13.73
CA THR A 127 3.40 -9.40 15.10
C THR A 127 2.90 -8.22 15.91
N ASP A 128 2.16 -8.50 16.98
CA ASP A 128 1.80 -7.46 17.93
C ASP A 128 3.02 -6.88 18.63
N LEU A 129 3.03 -5.54 18.76
CA LEU A 129 4.07 -4.79 19.43
C LEU A 129 3.61 -4.32 20.81
N THR A 130 4.57 -4.25 21.73
CA THR A 130 4.44 -3.57 23.03
C THR A 130 4.90 -2.11 22.92
N GLN A 131 4.66 -1.30 23.97
CA GLN A 131 5.20 0.06 24.03
C GLN A 131 6.73 0.07 23.93
N ALA A 132 7.41 -0.87 24.59
CA ALA A 132 8.88 -0.99 24.55
C ALA A 132 9.40 -1.28 23.12
N ASP A 133 8.67 -2.06 22.33
CA ASP A 133 9.00 -2.33 20.92
C ASP A 133 8.89 -1.06 20.06
N ILE A 134 7.83 -0.28 20.27
CA ILE A 134 7.62 1.00 19.59
C ILE A 134 8.73 1.99 19.97
N ASP A 135 9.05 2.10 21.26
CA ASP A 135 10.10 2.98 21.78
C ASP A 135 11.47 2.61 21.20
N TYR A 136 11.76 1.30 21.09
CA TYR A 136 12.99 0.81 20.46
C TYR A 136 13.11 1.25 18.99
N ILE A 137 12.03 1.07 18.20
CA ILE A 137 12.01 1.48 16.79
C ILE A 137 12.19 2.99 16.65
N LEU A 138 11.47 3.78 17.46
CA LEU A 138 11.58 5.23 17.47
C LEU A 138 12.98 5.71 17.87
N HIS A 139 13.58 5.08 18.87
CA HIS A 139 14.95 5.38 19.30
C HIS A 139 15.96 5.06 18.17
N THR A 140 15.80 3.90 17.53
CA THR A 140 16.62 3.51 16.39
C THR A 140 16.48 4.51 15.24
N ALA A 141 15.26 4.85 14.84
CA ALA A 141 15.01 5.85 13.78
C ALA A 141 15.66 7.21 14.11
N LYS A 142 15.53 7.67 15.38
CA LYS A 142 16.12 8.92 15.85
C LYS A 142 17.66 8.91 15.75
N ALA A 143 18.32 7.80 15.99
CA ALA A 143 19.78 7.67 15.86
C ALA A 143 20.26 7.94 14.42
N TYR A 144 19.39 7.71 13.42
CA TYR A 144 19.63 8.01 12.01
C TYR A 144 18.96 9.30 11.53
N HIS A 145 18.51 10.15 12.46
CA HIS A 145 17.81 11.42 12.19
C HIS A 145 16.54 11.26 11.34
N ILE A 146 15.92 10.08 11.33
CA ILE A 146 14.67 9.84 10.60
C ILE A 146 13.54 10.54 11.35
N PRO A 147 12.81 11.47 10.70
CA PRO A 147 11.67 12.14 11.32
C PRO A 147 10.55 11.15 11.66
N THR A 148 9.88 11.34 12.77
CA THR A 148 8.78 10.43 13.21
C THR A 148 7.60 10.45 12.22
N ASP A 149 7.34 11.56 11.57
CA ASP A 149 6.32 11.72 10.54
C ASP A 149 6.69 11.05 9.20
N HIS A 150 7.93 10.60 9.05
CA HIS A 150 8.34 9.73 7.95
C HIS A 150 8.07 8.23 8.21
N LEU A 151 7.65 7.85 9.41
CA LEU A 151 7.35 6.46 9.79
C LEU A 151 5.84 6.19 9.67
N TYR A 152 5.46 5.25 8.83
CA TYR A 152 4.10 4.78 8.62
C TYR A 152 3.99 3.34 9.14
N TRP A 153 3.09 3.12 10.10
CA TRP A 153 2.97 1.86 10.84
C TRP A 153 1.75 1.10 10.37
N GLU A 154 1.93 0.03 9.64
CA GLU A 154 0.83 -0.80 9.14
C GLU A 154 0.53 -1.93 10.09
N THR A 155 -0.75 -2.06 10.48
CA THR A 155 -1.26 -3.17 11.28
C THR A 155 -2.77 -3.33 11.11
N GLN A 156 -3.28 -4.47 11.58
CA GLN A 156 -4.71 -4.70 11.72
C GLN A 156 -5.30 -3.94 12.91
N PRO A 157 -6.64 -3.73 12.96
CA PRO A 157 -7.32 -3.25 14.16
C PRO A 157 -6.98 -4.13 15.37
N GLY A 158 -6.55 -3.49 16.47
CA GLY A 158 -6.15 -4.27 17.66
C GLY A 158 -5.31 -3.49 18.67
N PRO A 159 -4.67 -4.19 19.61
CA PRO A 159 -3.85 -3.57 20.65
C PRO A 159 -2.73 -2.69 20.11
N THR A 160 -2.01 -3.19 19.10
CA THR A 160 -0.91 -2.47 18.45
C THR A 160 -1.39 -1.19 17.77
N ALA A 161 -2.52 -1.22 17.04
CA ALA A 161 -3.11 -0.03 16.43
C ALA A 161 -3.46 1.05 17.48
N ARG A 162 -3.99 0.63 18.64
CA ARG A 162 -4.29 1.55 19.77
C ARG A 162 -3.02 2.19 20.34
N LEU A 163 -1.93 1.43 20.46
CA LEU A 163 -0.64 1.97 20.91
C LEU A 163 -0.08 2.99 19.92
N ILE A 164 -0.11 2.68 18.61
CA ILE A 164 0.35 3.58 17.55
C ILE A 164 -0.45 4.89 17.60
N LYS A 165 -1.78 4.82 17.69
CA LYS A 165 -2.66 5.99 17.85
C LYS A 165 -2.36 6.78 19.12
N LYS A 166 -2.18 6.09 20.29
CA LYS A 166 -1.85 6.73 21.57
C LYS A 166 -0.56 7.53 21.47
N ASN A 167 0.43 7.02 20.75
CA ASN A 167 1.72 7.68 20.50
C ASN A 167 1.66 8.74 19.39
N LYS A 168 0.48 9.02 18.79
CA LYS A 168 0.27 9.97 17.69
C LYS A 168 1.16 9.69 16.46
N LEU A 169 1.39 8.42 16.16
CA LEU A 169 2.17 7.97 15.01
C LEU A 169 1.27 7.77 13.78
N ASN A 170 1.85 7.78 12.57
CA ASN A 170 1.11 7.60 11.33
C ASN A 170 0.66 6.13 11.18
N LEU A 171 -0.56 5.83 11.60
CA LEU A 171 -1.15 4.51 11.47
C LEU A 171 -1.64 4.28 10.02
N LEU A 172 -1.21 3.18 9.40
CA LEU A 172 -1.83 2.60 8.22
C LEU A 172 -2.69 1.41 8.69
N LEU A 173 -4.00 1.55 8.61
CA LEU A 173 -4.91 0.53 9.10
C LEU A 173 -5.27 -0.42 7.94
N GLN A 174 -4.98 -1.71 8.11
CA GLN A 174 -5.35 -2.71 7.11
C GLN A 174 -6.86 -2.84 7.01
N LEU A 175 -7.35 -3.02 5.77
CA LEU A 175 -8.76 -3.32 5.55
C LEU A 175 -9.15 -4.66 6.18
N PRO A 176 -10.36 -4.74 6.76
CA PRO A 176 -10.89 -6.00 7.23
C PRO A 176 -10.96 -7.07 6.13
N GLU A 177 -10.92 -8.34 6.52
CA GLU A 177 -11.19 -9.45 5.61
C GLU A 177 -12.61 -9.36 5.05
N GLY A 178 -12.80 -9.84 3.82
CA GLY A 178 -14.11 -9.85 3.16
C GLY A 178 -14.44 -8.63 2.31
N PHE A 179 -13.62 -7.59 2.35
CA PHE A 179 -13.77 -6.39 1.52
C PHE A 179 -13.61 -6.66 0.01
N GLU A 180 -13.09 -7.83 -0.36
CA GLU A 180 -12.75 -8.18 -1.75
C GLU A 180 -13.87 -8.87 -2.51
N ASN A 181 -14.93 -9.28 -1.83
CA ASN A 181 -15.94 -10.14 -2.43
C ASN A 181 -17.06 -9.32 -3.08
N ASP A 182 -16.92 -9.06 -4.39
CA ASP A 182 -17.90 -8.34 -5.22
C ASP A 182 -19.25 -9.06 -5.30
N GLU A 183 -19.31 -10.37 -4.99
CA GLU A 183 -20.50 -11.21 -5.09
C GLU A 183 -21.40 -11.18 -3.85
N GLN A 184 -21.04 -10.40 -2.83
CA GLN A 184 -21.83 -10.32 -1.60
C GLN A 184 -23.15 -9.58 -1.82
N SER A 185 -24.20 -10.00 -1.10
CA SER A 185 -25.46 -9.26 -1.08
C SER A 185 -25.26 -7.83 -0.60
N ALA A 186 -26.10 -6.89 -1.07
CA ALA A 186 -26.03 -5.48 -0.68
C ALA A 186 -26.08 -5.29 0.85
N ALA A 187 -26.91 -6.07 1.56
CA ALA A 187 -27.01 -6.04 3.02
C ALA A 187 -25.69 -6.44 3.70
N LYS A 188 -25.04 -7.51 3.24
CA LYS A 188 -23.75 -7.95 3.79
C LYS A 188 -22.64 -6.93 3.51
N ARG A 189 -22.63 -6.33 2.31
CA ARG A 189 -21.70 -5.27 1.94
C ARG A 189 -21.87 -4.03 2.81
N ASN A 190 -23.11 -3.61 3.06
CA ASN A 190 -23.38 -2.48 3.96
C ASN A 190 -22.86 -2.76 5.38
N ALA A 191 -23.11 -3.94 5.93
CA ALA A 191 -22.62 -4.31 7.27
C ALA A 191 -21.08 -4.28 7.35
N ILE A 192 -20.37 -4.76 6.31
CA ILE A 192 -18.91 -4.67 6.25
C ILE A 192 -18.44 -3.21 6.18
N ASN A 193 -19.10 -2.38 5.37
CA ASN A 193 -18.76 -0.97 5.25
C ASN A 193 -18.98 -0.21 6.55
N GLU A 194 -20.10 -0.47 7.25
CA GLU A 194 -20.39 0.15 8.55
C GLU A 194 -19.37 -0.27 9.62
N ALA A 195 -19.00 -1.56 9.66
CA ALA A 195 -17.97 -2.05 10.56
C ALA A 195 -16.62 -1.37 10.30
N ALA A 196 -16.20 -1.28 9.04
CA ALA A 196 -14.97 -0.62 8.65
C ALA A 196 -14.98 0.88 9.00
N LEU A 197 -16.08 1.59 8.73
CA LEU A 197 -16.24 3.01 9.12
C LEU A 197 -16.11 3.21 10.61
N LYS A 198 -16.72 2.34 11.41
CA LYS A 198 -16.62 2.38 12.89
C LYS A 198 -15.17 2.24 13.33
N GLU A 199 -14.43 1.28 12.78
CA GLU A 199 -13.01 1.12 13.08
C GLU A 199 -12.19 2.35 12.67
N TRP A 200 -12.42 2.91 11.48
CA TRP A 200 -11.71 4.10 11.04
C TRP A 200 -12.00 5.33 11.90
N GLN A 201 -13.22 5.49 12.36
CA GLN A 201 -13.59 6.52 13.33
C GLN A 201 -12.91 6.30 14.69
N GLU A 202 -12.82 5.04 15.15
CA GLU A 202 -12.13 4.70 16.39
C GLU A 202 -10.63 4.99 16.30
N TYR A 203 -9.97 4.50 15.24
CA TYR A 203 -8.51 4.56 15.11
C TYR A 203 -8.01 5.87 14.51
N LYS A 204 -8.79 6.54 13.67
CA LYS A 204 -8.40 7.74 12.91
C LYS A 204 -7.04 7.57 12.23
N PRO A 205 -6.89 6.54 11.37
CA PRO A 205 -5.61 6.26 10.73
C PRO A 205 -5.19 7.38 9.79
N ALA A 206 -3.88 7.51 9.54
CA ALA A 206 -3.34 8.41 8.53
C ALA A 206 -3.81 8.00 7.13
N ALA A 207 -3.89 6.69 6.87
CA ALA A 207 -4.51 6.14 5.65
C ALA A 207 -4.99 4.69 5.90
N VAL A 208 -5.89 4.22 5.05
CA VAL A 208 -6.26 2.80 4.98
C VAL A 208 -5.32 2.08 4.03
N SER A 209 -4.70 1.01 4.51
CA SER A 209 -3.84 0.16 3.71
C SER A 209 -4.64 -0.90 2.96
N ALA A 210 -4.40 -1.03 1.67
CA ALA A 210 -5.11 -1.98 0.83
C ALA A 210 -4.31 -2.46 -0.38
N SER A 211 -4.61 -3.68 -0.83
CA SER A 211 -4.11 -4.17 -2.10
C SER A 211 -4.73 -3.42 -3.28
N PHE A 212 -4.00 -3.40 -4.39
CA PHE A 212 -4.44 -2.84 -5.66
C PHE A 212 -5.84 -3.34 -6.09
N GLY A 213 -6.17 -4.61 -5.83
CA GLY A 213 -7.48 -5.19 -6.15
C GLY A 213 -8.65 -4.50 -5.43
N LYS A 214 -8.41 -3.98 -4.23
CA LYS A 214 -9.42 -3.31 -3.39
C LYS A 214 -9.61 -1.83 -3.75
N TYR A 215 -8.70 -1.24 -4.54
CA TYR A 215 -8.75 0.19 -4.86
C TYR A 215 -10.06 0.62 -5.53
N THR A 216 -10.57 -0.16 -6.48
CA THR A 216 -11.82 0.16 -7.19
C THR A 216 -12.98 0.30 -6.20
N TYR A 217 -13.07 -0.61 -5.25
CA TYR A 217 -14.07 -0.60 -4.20
C TYR A 217 -13.91 0.63 -3.29
N LEU A 218 -12.70 0.88 -2.81
CA LEU A 218 -12.40 2.05 -1.98
C LEU A 218 -12.73 3.36 -2.69
N LYS A 219 -12.43 3.46 -3.99
CA LYS A 219 -12.77 4.63 -4.80
C LYS A 219 -14.27 4.85 -4.91
N ALA A 220 -15.05 3.77 -5.08
CA ALA A 220 -16.49 3.84 -5.24
C ALA A 220 -17.23 4.20 -3.94
N TYR A 221 -16.84 3.57 -2.82
CA TYR A 221 -17.56 3.71 -1.54
C TYR A 221 -16.95 4.74 -0.59
N PHE A 222 -15.65 4.98 -0.70
CA PHE A 222 -14.87 5.84 0.19
C PHE A 222 -13.92 6.74 -0.62
N PRO A 223 -14.45 7.60 -1.53
CA PRO A 223 -13.63 8.36 -2.48
C PRO A 223 -12.66 9.32 -1.79
N HIS A 224 -13.00 9.87 -0.63
CA HIS A 224 -12.17 10.85 0.08
C HIS A 224 -11.29 10.26 1.19
N LEU A 225 -11.50 9.00 1.55
CA LEU A 225 -10.69 8.34 2.57
C LEU A 225 -9.22 8.26 2.12
N PRO A 226 -8.25 8.71 2.95
CA PRO A 226 -6.83 8.55 2.63
C PRO A 226 -6.44 7.09 2.43
N LYS A 227 -5.70 6.80 1.35
CA LYS A 227 -5.36 5.45 0.94
C LYS A 227 -3.86 5.25 0.80
N ALA A 228 -3.39 4.12 1.30
CA ALA A 228 -2.07 3.56 1.04
C ALA A 228 -2.27 2.26 0.23
N ILE A 229 -1.88 2.28 -1.05
CA ILE A 229 -2.17 1.18 -1.97
C ILE A 229 -0.90 0.44 -2.34
N TYR A 230 -0.86 -0.87 -2.11
CA TYR A 230 0.24 -1.70 -2.56
C TYR A 230 -0.10 -2.51 -3.82
N TYR A 231 0.86 -2.55 -4.75
CA TYR A 231 0.76 -3.24 -6.03
C TYR A 231 1.76 -4.39 -6.07
N SER A 232 1.27 -5.63 -5.94
CA SER A 232 2.10 -6.83 -5.99
C SER A 232 2.50 -7.23 -7.42
N ALA A 233 3.75 -7.70 -7.59
CA ALA A 233 4.31 -8.18 -8.84
C ALA A 233 3.63 -9.44 -9.42
N THR A 234 2.94 -10.22 -8.57
CA THR A 234 2.19 -11.41 -9.03
C THR A 234 1.09 -11.05 -10.01
N ILE A 235 0.78 -9.77 -10.13
CA ILE A 235 -0.23 -9.28 -11.03
C ILE A 235 0.35 -9.12 -12.44
N ARG A 236 -0.02 -9.99 -13.38
CA ARG A 236 0.39 -9.88 -14.79
C ARG A 236 -0.03 -8.53 -15.39
N PRO A 237 0.82 -7.88 -16.20
CA PRO A 237 0.46 -6.66 -16.90
C PRO A 237 -0.83 -6.85 -17.72
N SER A 238 -1.74 -5.89 -17.65
CA SER A 238 -2.95 -5.86 -18.47
C SER A 238 -3.37 -4.41 -18.68
N LEU A 239 -4.12 -4.14 -19.76
CA LEU A 239 -4.66 -2.82 -20.03
C LEU A 239 -5.51 -2.29 -18.88
N LYS A 240 -6.36 -3.16 -18.28
CA LYS A 240 -7.14 -2.82 -17.07
C LYS A 240 -6.25 -2.25 -15.98
N LYS A 241 -5.13 -2.90 -15.68
CA LYS A 241 -4.20 -2.46 -14.63
C LYS A 241 -3.48 -1.16 -14.99
N THR A 242 -3.14 -0.97 -16.26
CA THR A 242 -2.57 0.29 -16.74
C THR A 242 -3.53 1.45 -16.52
N PHE A 243 -4.80 1.30 -16.86
CA PHE A 243 -5.82 2.31 -16.59
C PHE A 243 -6.05 2.53 -15.09
N MET A 244 -6.11 1.45 -14.29
CA MET A 244 -6.24 1.59 -12.82
C MET A 244 -5.03 2.31 -12.20
N LYS A 245 -3.79 2.05 -12.66
CA LYS A 245 -2.61 2.79 -12.20
C LYS A 245 -2.73 4.29 -12.50
N ARG A 246 -3.22 4.64 -13.69
CA ARG A 246 -3.48 6.04 -14.05
C ARG A 246 -4.49 6.68 -13.08
N HIS A 247 -5.63 6.02 -12.84
CA HIS A 247 -6.62 6.50 -11.86
C HIS A 247 -6.04 6.72 -10.48
N MET A 248 -5.20 5.79 -10.00
CA MET A 248 -4.54 5.94 -8.69
C MET A 248 -3.55 7.10 -8.67
N ALA A 249 -2.80 7.31 -9.76
CA ALA A 249 -1.86 8.43 -9.86
C ALA A 249 -2.56 9.80 -9.90
N GLU A 250 -3.78 9.86 -10.41
CA GLU A 250 -4.61 11.07 -10.48
C GLU A 250 -5.52 11.24 -9.24
N ASP A 251 -5.60 10.23 -8.37
CA ASP A 251 -6.45 10.24 -7.18
C ASP A 251 -5.73 10.83 -5.96
N HIS A 252 -6.07 12.05 -5.59
CA HIS A 252 -5.49 12.75 -4.44
C HIS A 252 -5.72 12.03 -3.09
N SER A 253 -6.71 11.14 -2.99
CA SER A 253 -6.91 10.33 -1.79
C SER A 253 -5.88 9.19 -1.66
N VAL A 254 -5.20 8.80 -2.75
CA VAL A 254 -4.06 7.87 -2.71
C VAL A 254 -2.80 8.63 -2.34
N GLN A 255 -2.44 8.60 -1.07
CA GLN A 255 -1.29 9.32 -0.53
C GLN A 255 0.01 8.53 -0.66
N ILE A 256 -0.10 7.21 -0.56
CA ILE A 256 1.04 6.30 -0.63
C ILE A 256 0.76 5.26 -1.71
N PHE A 257 1.77 5.04 -2.56
CA PHE A 257 1.74 4.01 -3.58
C PHE A 257 2.98 3.13 -3.48
N MET A 258 2.79 1.87 -3.11
CA MET A 258 3.86 0.89 -2.96
C MET A 258 3.94 -0.03 -4.18
N LEU A 259 5.13 -0.23 -4.72
CA LEU A 259 5.39 -1.04 -5.90
C LEU A 259 6.35 -2.18 -5.61
N ASP A 260 6.10 -3.33 -6.22
CA ASP A 260 7.13 -4.34 -6.42
C ASP A 260 8.09 -3.96 -7.55
N GLU A 261 9.35 -4.34 -7.40
CA GLU A 261 10.38 -4.06 -8.41
C GLU A 261 10.07 -4.63 -9.80
N TYR A 262 9.31 -5.71 -9.87
CA TYR A 262 8.96 -6.44 -11.10
C TYR A 262 7.73 -5.88 -11.83
N THR A 263 7.20 -4.74 -11.41
CA THR A 263 5.97 -4.16 -11.98
C THR A 263 6.21 -3.12 -13.09
N PHE A 264 7.45 -3.01 -13.56
CA PHE A 264 7.86 -2.12 -14.66
C PHE A 264 8.17 -2.89 -15.94
#